data_288867436f489e2c6f1c391cb4379bad
#
_entry.id   288867436f489e2c6f1c391cb4379bad
#
_cell.length_a   1.000
_cell.length_b   1.000
_cell.length_c   1.000
_cell.angle_alpha   90.00
_cell.angle_beta   90.00
_cell.angle_gamma   90.00
#
_symmetry.space_group_name_H-M   'P 1'
#
loop_
_entity.id
_entity.type
_entity.pdbx_description
1 polymer ?
#
loop_
_entity_poly.entity_id
_entity_poly.type
_entity_poly.pdbx_seq_one_letter_code
_entity_poly.pdbx_strand_id
1 'polypeptide(L)'
;MLAPYRFDTESPRRLTPEERAALEVYLEPAPRERPRKLVVDRERAAHYPVQVRFSDVDVYRHVNNVVYFEYFQEARIRMFAELGRDVPREQLLQVVLAQADVDYLAPILLRSEPYDCWSRITHVGRTAVVIESEIADGDRALARARVVLVFFDGRTQRPTEPPADYRQRLLDALG
;
A
#
# COMPACT_ATOMS: atom_id res chain seq x y z
N MET A 1 1.20 3.41 -14.92
CA MET A 1 0.58 3.01 -16.20
C MET A 1 -0.68 3.83 -16.39
N LEU A 2 -0.94 4.37 -17.58
CA LEU A 2 -2.21 5.03 -17.93
C LEU A 2 -2.99 4.11 -18.86
N ALA A 3 -4.27 3.98 -18.63
CA ALA A 3 -5.18 3.22 -19.49
C ALA A 3 -6.31 4.16 -19.98
N PRO A 4 -6.58 4.22 -21.28
CA PRO A 4 -7.74 4.93 -21.79
C PRO A 4 -9.03 4.30 -21.26
N TYR A 5 -10.02 5.11 -20.96
CA TYR A 5 -11.27 4.67 -20.35
C TYR A 5 -12.48 5.19 -21.13
N ARG A 6 -13.52 4.39 -21.20
CA ARG A 6 -14.82 4.77 -21.81
C ARG A 6 -15.81 4.97 -20.69
N PHE A 7 -16.30 6.19 -20.57
CA PHE A 7 -17.29 6.57 -19.55
C PHE A 7 -18.71 6.07 -19.87
N ASP A 8 -18.99 5.87 -21.14
CA ASP A 8 -20.29 5.35 -21.62
C ASP A 8 -20.50 3.88 -21.29
N THR A 9 -19.42 3.10 -21.27
CA THR A 9 -19.45 1.66 -20.98
C THR A 9 -18.75 1.29 -19.67
N GLU A 10 -18.28 2.30 -18.92
CA GLU A 10 -17.52 2.15 -17.66
C GLU A 10 -16.40 1.11 -17.75
N SER A 11 -15.66 1.13 -18.86
CA SER A 11 -14.65 0.10 -19.12
C SER A 11 -13.35 0.67 -19.71
N PRO A 12 -12.20 0.05 -19.40
CA PRO A 12 -10.95 0.40 -20.06
C PRO A 12 -11.01 -0.02 -21.54
N ARG A 13 -10.36 0.77 -22.40
CA ARG A 13 -10.19 0.45 -23.83
C ARG A 13 -8.72 0.40 -24.22
N ARG A 14 -8.48 -0.09 -25.43
CA ARG A 14 -7.15 0.00 -26.04
C ARG A 14 -6.91 1.41 -26.59
N LEU A 15 -5.64 1.82 -26.67
CA LEU A 15 -5.23 3.00 -27.41
C LEU A 15 -5.59 2.85 -28.90
N THR A 16 -6.06 3.94 -29.50
CA THR A 16 -6.18 3.99 -30.97
C THR A 16 -4.79 4.02 -31.63
N PRO A 17 -4.67 3.73 -32.92
CA PRO A 17 -3.40 3.84 -33.63
C PRO A 17 -2.78 5.25 -33.51
N GLU A 18 -3.60 6.29 -33.62
CA GLU A 18 -3.18 7.71 -33.50
C GLU A 18 -2.68 8.04 -32.11
N GLU A 19 -3.42 7.63 -31.05
CA GLU A 19 -3.02 7.81 -29.67
C GLU A 19 -1.70 7.08 -29.37
N ARG A 20 -1.57 5.85 -29.89
CA ARG A 20 -0.35 5.08 -29.78
C ARG A 20 0.84 5.80 -30.44
N ALA A 21 0.68 6.24 -31.68
CA ALA A 21 1.74 6.93 -32.42
C ALA A 21 2.17 8.21 -31.70
N ALA A 22 1.22 8.97 -31.13
CA ALA A 22 1.53 10.18 -30.37
C ALA A 22 2.32 9.89 -29.08
N LEU A 23 2.12 8.72 -28.45
CA LEU A 23 2.81 8.33 -27.21
C LEU A 23 4.14 7.62 -27.48
N GLU A 24 4.32 6.96 -28.63
CA GLU A 24 5.54 6.21 -28.96
C GLU A 24 6.79 7.09 -28.99
N VAL A 25 6.67 8.38 -29.31
CA VAL A 25 7.79 9.34 -29.30
C VAL A 25 8.37 9.57 -27.90
N TYR A 26 7.61 9.24 -26.85
CA TYR A 26 8.03 9.32 -25.44
C TYR A 26 8.40 7.96 -24.85
N LEU A 27 8.38 6.90 -25.66
CA LEU A 27 8.66 5.56 -25.19
C LEU A 27 10.17 5.37 -24.97
N GLU A 28 10.55 5.21 -23.71
CA GLU A 28 11.89 4.75 -23.37
C GLU A 28 11.90 3.21 -23.28
N PRO A 29 12.93 2.54 -23.84
CA PRO A 29 13.09 1.09 -23.69
C PRO A 29 13.40 0.78 -22.21
N ALA A 30 12.39 0.42 -21.47
CA ALA A 30 12.54 -0.05 -20.09
C ALA A 30 12.40 -1.58 -20.03
N PRO A 31 13.19 -2.27 -19.19
CA PRO A 31 12.98 -3.69 -18.95
C PRO A 31 11.55 -3.90 -18.47
N ARG A 32 10.81 -4.79 -19.11
CA ARG A 32 9.48 -5.19 -18.65
C ARG A 32 9.64 -6.16 -17.49
N GLU A 33 9.85 -5.64 -16.30
CA GLU A 33 9.65 -6.44 -15.11
C GLU A 33 8.15 -6.74 -14.98
N ARG A 34 7.81 -8.01 -14.93
CA ARG A 34 6.42 -8.40 -14.61
C ARG A 34 6.18 -8.05 -13.15
N PRO A 35 5.17 -7.22 -12.85
CA PRO A 35 4.86 -6.93 -11.45
C PRO A 35 4.62 -8.25 -10.70
N ARG A 36 5.26 -8.40 -9.55
CA ARG A 36 5.04 -9.55 -8.68
C ARG A 36 3.57 -9.56 -8.26
N LYS A 37 2.89 -10.67 -8.49
CA LYS A 37 1.51 -10.83 -8.01
C LYS A 37 1.55 -10.87 -6.48
N LEU A 38 1.04 -9.83 -5.83
CA LEU A 38 0.89 -9.79 -4.38
C LEU A 38 -0.25 -10.73 -3.96
N VAL A 39 -0.01 -11.51 -2.93
CA VAL A 39 -1.02 -12.35 -2.27
C VAL A 39 -0.82 -12.19 -0.76
N VAL A 40 -1.80 -11.61 -0.10
CA VAL A 40 -1.77 -11.41 1.35
C VAL A 40 -2.44 -12.62 2.02
N ASP A 41 -1.69 -13.30 2.87
CA ASP A 41 -2.23 -14.34 3.75
C ASP A 41 -2.99 -13.66 4.89
N ARG A 42 -4.31 -13.67 4.82
CA ARG A 42 -5.20 -12.97 5.74
C ARG A 42 -5.22 -13.58 7.15
N GLU A 43 -4.94 -14.87 7.29
CA GLU A 43 -4.91 -15.55 8.59
C GLU A 43 -3.76 -15.06 9.48
N ARG A 44 -2.68 -14.58 8.83
CA ARG A 44 -1.47 -14.07 9.50
C ARG A 44 -1.30 -12.56 9.37
N ALA A 45 -2.31 -11.86 8.90
CA ALA A 45 -2.28 -10.42 8.67
C ALA A 45 -3.01 -9.65 9.78
N ALA A 46 -2.49 -8.48 10.10
CA ALA A 46 -3.21 -7.53 10.93
C ALA A 46 -4.40 -6.97 10.16
N HIS A 47 -5.56 -6.92 10.82
CA HIS A 47 -6.79 -6.42 10.24
C HIS A 47 -7.03 -4.96 10.63
N TYR A 48 -7.47 -4.16 9.66
CA TYR A 48 -7.90 -2.77 9.87
C TYR A 48 -9.17 -2.47 9.06
N PRO A 49 -10.27 -2.00 9.70
CA PRO A 49 -11.49 -1.61 9.00
C PRO A 49 -11.28 -0.23 8.33
N VAL A 50 -11.42 -0.18 7.01
CA VAL A 50 -11.31 1.05 6.21
C VAL A 50 -12.68 1.65 6.02
N GLN A 51 -12.97 2.76 6.71
CA GLN A 51 -14.20 3.52 6.53
C GLN A 51 -14.00 4.58 5.46
N VAL A 52 -14.73 4.47 4.35
CA VAL A 52 -14.73 5.47 3.29
C VAL A 52 -15.54 6.69 3.72
N ARG A 53 -14.95 7.88 3.61
CA ARG A 53 -15.60 9.15 3.90
C ARG A 53 -16.13 9.79 2.61
N PHE A 54 -17.12 10.67 2.73
CA PHE A 54 -17.64 11.43 1.58
C PHE A 54 -16.54 12.26 0.89
N SER A 55 -15.58 12.79 1.65
CA SER A 55 -14.44 13.55 1.14
C SER A 55 -13.44 12.73 0.32
N ASP A 56 -13.49 11.40 0.44
CA ASP A 56 -12.53 10.50 -0.19
C ASP A 56 -12.88 10.18 -1.63
N VAL A 57 -14.16 10.43 -2.03
CA VAL A 57 -14.66 10.08 -3.36
C VAL A 57 -14.62 11.26 -4.33
N ASP A 58 -14.36 10.94 -5.58
CA ASP A 58 -14.39 11.88 -6.69
C ASP A 58 -15.81 12.04 -7.29
N VAL A 59 -15.91 12.80 -8.37
CA VAL A 59 -17.16 13.05 -9.09
C VAL A 59 -17.79 11.78 -9.70
N TYR A 60 -17.01 10.71 -9.85
CA TYR A 60 -17.45 9.40 -10.33
C TYR A 60 -17.87 8.47 -9.20
N ARG A 61 -17.91 8.95 -7.95
CA ARG A 61 -18.21 8.19 -6.73
C ARG A 61 -17.21 7.09 -6.39
N HIS A 62 -16.04 7.13 -7.01
CA HIS A 62 -14.92 6.24 -6.70
C HIS A 62 -13.97 6.93 -5.73
N VAL A 63 -13.40 6.18 -4.82
CA VAL A 63 -12.33 6.68 -3.96
C VAL A 63 -11.18 7.16 -4.85
N ASN A 64 -10.73 8.40 -4.63
CA ASN A 64 -9.60 8.97 -5.36
C ASN A 64 -8.34 8.12 -5.13
N ASN A 65 -7.59 7.86 -6.20
CA ASN A 65 -6.39 7.01 -6.18
C ASN A 65 -5.35 7.42 -5.12
N VAL A 66 -5.25 8.71 -4.79
CA VAL A 66 -4.34 9.20 -3.74
C VAL A 66 -4.76 8.72 -2.36
N VAL A 67 -6.05 8.63 -2.09
CA VAL A 67 -6.61 8.24 -0.79
C VAL A 67 -6.31 6.77 -0.43
N TYR A 68 -6.08 5.92 -1.43
CA TYR A 68 -5.64 4.54 -1.16
C TYR A 68 -4.33 4.48 -0.37
N PHE A 69 -3.41 5.42 -0.63
CA PHE A 69 -2.15 5.51 0.15
C PHE A 69 -2.42 5.85 1.61
N GLU A 70 -3.41 6.70 1.88
CA GLU A 70 -3.82 7.05 3.25
C GLU A 70 -4.41 5.83 3.97
N TYR A 71 -5.30 5.08 3.34
CA TYR A 71 -5.87 3.86 3.93
C TYR A 71 -4.80 2.82 4.28
N PHE A 72 -3.88 2.56 3.36
CA PHE A 72 -2.75 1.67 3.63
C PHE A 72 -1.81 2.23 4.69
N GLN A 73 -1.66 3.54 4.79
CA GLN A 73 -0.85 4.18 5.82
C GLN A 73 -1.50 4.03 7.20
N GLU A 74 -2.79 4.27 7.33
CA GLU A 74 -3.53 4.11 8.59
C GLU A 74 -3.47 2.66 9.09
N ALA A 75 -3.68 1.69 8.20
CA ALA A 75 -3.54 0.28 8.53
C ALA A 75 -2.14 -0.07 9.06
N ARG A 76 -1.08 0.45 8.41
CA ARG A 76 0.31 0.27 8.86
C ARG A 76 0.56 0.91 10.22
N ILE A 77 0.10 2.15 10.40
CA ILE A 77 0.27 2.87 11.68
C ILE A 77 -0.38 2.08 12.81
N ARG A 78 -1.57 1.54 12.58
CA ARG A 78 -2.27 0.71 13.56
C ARG A 78 -1.49 -0.57 13.89
N MET A 79 -1.03 -1.28 12.87
CA MET A 79 -0.22 -2.48 13.04
C MET A 79 1.06 -2.20 13.84
N PHE A 80 1.80 -1.14 13.50
CA PHE A 80 3.01 -0.77 14.24
C PHE A 80 2.72 -0.30 15.67
N ALA A 81 1.59 0.39 15.89
CA ALA A 81 1.18 0.77 17.25
C ALA A 81 0.91 -0.45 18.12
N GLU A 82 0.37 -1.52 17.56
CA GLU A 82 0.16 -2.78 18.28
C GLU A 82 1.47 -3.52 18.57
N LEU A 83 2.36 -3.59 17.59
CA LEU A 83 3.69 -4.18 17.76
C LEU A 83 4.56 -3.40 18.76
N GLY A 84 4.40 -2.09 18.82
CA GLY A 84 5.14 -1.19 19.71
C GLY A 84 4.45 -0.85 21.03
N ARG A 85 3.34 -1.51 21.38
CA ARG A 85 2.49 -1.13 22.53
C ARG A 85 3.27 -0.96 23.83
N ASP A 86 4.23 -1.85 24.10
CA ASP A 86 5.03 -1.85 25.33
C ASP A 86 6.44 -1.29 25.12
N VAL A 87 6.71 -0.68 23.98
CA VAL A 87 8.01 -0.07 23.70
C VAL A 87 7.98 1.39 24.16
N PRO A 88 8.94 1.84 25.00
CA PRO A 88 9.03 3.22 25.41
C PRO A 88 9.11 4.16 24.20
N ARG A 89 8.37 5.29 24.26
CA ARG A 89 8.31 6.25 23.14
C ARG A 89 9.67 6.75 22.68
N GLU A 90 10.60 6.88 23.60
CA GLU A 90 11.97 7.31 23.35
C GLU A 90 12.77 6.32 22.52
N GLN A 91 12.34 5.06 22.48
CA GLN A 91 12.94 3.98 21.71
C GLN A 91 12.21 3.73 20.38
N LEU A 92 11.06 4.37 20.16
CA LEU A 92 10.36 4.28 18.89
C LEU A 92 11.10 5.11 17.84
N LEU A 93 11.63 4.44 16.84
CA LEU A 93 12.29 5.08 15.72
C LEU A 93 11.28 5.71 14.77
N GLN A 94 11.71 6.79 14.14
CA GLN A 94 10.99 7.32 13.00
C GLN A 94 11.09 6.33 11.85
N VAL A 95 10.02 6.22 11.08
CA VAL A 95 9.95 5.35 9.91
C VAL A 95 9.63 6.22 8.70
N VAL A 96 10.45 6.12 7.66
CA VAL A 96 10.22 6.83 6.41
C VAL A 96 9.83 5.86 5.31
N LEU A 97 8.90 6.28 4.45
CA LEU A 97 8.48 5.54 3.29
C LEU A 97 9.52 5.70 2.18
N ALA A 98 10.23 4.64 1.84
CA ALA A 98 11.24 4.62 0.77
C ALA A 98 10.65 4.24 -0.59
N GLN A 99 9.66 3.35 -0.60
CA GLN A 99 8.98 2.90 -1.83
C GLN A 99 7.53 2.52 -1.50
N ALA A 100 6.63 2.81 -2.43
CA ALA A 100 5.25 2.34 -2.40
C ALA A 100 4.80 1.95 -3.80
N ASP A 101 4.34 0.72 -3.94
CA ASP A 101 3.72 0.20 -5.15
C ASP A 101 2.26 -0.12 -4.81
N VAL A 102 1.31 0.35 -5.62
CA VAL A 102 -0.12 0.11 -5.43
C VAL A 102 -0.73 -0.43 -6.72
N ASP A 103 -1.39 -1.58 -6.61
CA ASP A 103 -2.19 -2.18 -7.67
C ASP A 103 -3.67 -1.87 -7.40
N TYR A 104 -4.30 -1.14 -8.32
CA TYR A 104 -5.75 -0.86 -8.31
C TYR A 104 -6.45 -1.96 -9.10
N LEU A 105 -7.19 -2.84 -8.42
CA LEU A 105 -7.82 -4.01 -9.03
C LEU A 105 -9.29 -3.77 -9.35
N ALA A 106 -9.98 -3.03 -8.47
CA ALA A 106 -11.36 -2.63 -8.63
C ALA A 106 -11.62 -1.33 -7.86
N PRO A 107 -12.62 -0.53 -8.26
CA PRO A 107 -12.95 0.71 -7.55
C PRO A 107 -13.47 0.42 -6.14
N ILE A 108 -13.05 1.26 -5.19
CA ILE A 108 -13.64 1.36 -3.86
C ILE A 108 -14.72 2.44 -3.92
N LEU A 109 -15.92 2.14 -3.42
CA LEU A 109 -17.08 3.02 -3.47
C LEU A 109 -17.45 3.53 -2.09
N LEU A 110 -18.12 4.66 -2.02
CA LEU A 110 -18.71 5.17 -0.78
C LEU A 110 -19.83 4.23 -0.32
N ARG A 111 -19.71 3.73 0.92
CA ARG A 111 -20.73 2.95 1.62
C ARG A 111 -20.64 3.15 3.13
N SER A 112 -21.68 2.72 3.87
CA SER A 112 -21.74 2.78 5.33
C SER A 112 -20.87 1.71 6.01
N GLU A 113 -20.78 0.52 5.42
CA GLU A 113 -19.99 -0.59 5.94
C GLU A 113 -18.52 -0.41 5.60
N PRO A 114 -17.57 -0.64 6.52
CA PRO A 114 -16.16 -0.57 6.23
C PRO A 114 -15.73 -1.68 5.25
N TYR A 115 -14.64 -1.43 4.55
CA TYR A 115 -13.90 -2.45 3.84
C TYR A 115 -12.84 -3.05 4.75
N ASP A 116 -12.39 -4.26 4.43
CA ASP A 116 -11.33 -4.92 5.19
C ASP A 116 -9.97 -4.58 4.59
N CYS A 117 -9.03 -4.12 5.42
CA CYS A 117 -7.63 -4.01 5.06
C CYS A 117 -6.81 -4.99 5.87
N TRP A 118 -6.07 -5.84 5.18
CA TRP A 118 -5.18 -6.83 5.75
C TRP A 118 -3.74 -6.44 5.47
N SER A 119 -2.91 -6.34 6.50
CA SER A 119 -1.51 -5.92 6.36
C SER A 119 -0.58 -6.93 7.02
N ARG A 120 0.52 -7.26 6.35
CA ARG A 120 1.47 -8.26 6.79
C ARG A 120 2.90 -7.79 6.55
N ILE A 121 3.79 -8.05 7.51
CA ILE A 121 5.24 -7.93 7.32
C ILE A 121 5.71 -9.13 6.49
N THR A 122 6.39 -8.87 5.37
CA THR A 122 6.90 -9.92 4.47
C THR A 122 8.41 -9.98 4.40
N HIS A 123 9.09 -8.98 4.95
CA HIS A 123 10.56 -8.98 5.08
C HIS A 123 11.00 -8.02 6.18
N VAL A 124 11.98 -8.45 6.97
CA VAL A 124 12.66 -7.63 7.96
C VAL A 124 14.15 -7.63 7.66
N GLY A 125 14.63 -6.53 7.12
CA GLY A 125 16.05 -6.29 6.85
C GLY A 125 16.77 -5.72 8.07
N ARG A 126 17.97 -5.20 7.85
CA ARG A 126 18.78 -4.57 8.92
C ARG A 126 18.18 -3.23 9.34
N THR A 127 17.84 -2.38 8.39
CA THR A 127 17.30 -1.02 8.61
C THR A 127 15.96 -0.79 7.92
N ALA A 128 15.37 -1.80 7.32
CA ALA A 128 14.16 -1.67 6.54
C ALA A 128 13.20 -2.83 6.80
N VAL A 129 11.92 -2.58 6.57
CA VAL A 129 10.85 -3.58 6.64
C VAL A 129 9.96 -3.45 5.39
N VAL A 130 9.50 -4.58 4.88
CA VAL A 130 8.55 -4.65 3.76
C VAL A 130 7.20 -5.09 4.29
N ILE A 131 6.17 -4.35 3.90
CA ILE A 131 4.78 -4.66 4.24
C ILE A 131 4.00 -4.85 2.95
N GLU A 132 3.22 -5.91 2.90
CA GLU A 132 2.23 -6.15 1.87
C GLU A 132 0.84 -6.01 2.49
N SER A 133 -0.05 -5.31 1.77
CA SER A 133 -1.41 -5.03 2.25
C SER A 133 -2.42 -5.27 1.14
N GLU A 134 -3.64 -5.64 1.52
CA GLU A 134 -4.76 -5.82 0.61
C GLU A 134 -6.01 -5.16 1.19
N ILE A 135 -6.70 -4.34 0.41
CA ILE A 135 -8.05 -3.88 0.72
C ILE A 135 -9.02 -4.76 -0.05
N ALA A 136 -10.04 -5.27 0.64
CA ALA A 136 -10.97 -6.23 0.08
C ALA A 136 -12.43 -5.95 0.48
N ASP A 137 -13.35 -6.49 -0.32
CA ASP A 137 -14.77 -6.62 -0.02
C ASP A 137 -15.11 -8.10 0.03
N GLY A 138 -15.20 -8.66 1.22
CA GLY A 138 -15.23 -10.11 1.41
C GLY A 138 -14.00 -10.78 0.78
N ASP A 139 -14.23 -11.72 -0.14
CA ASP A 139 -13.14 -12.43 -0.83
C ASP A 139 -12.57 -11.67 -2.04
N ARG A 140 -13.20 -10.56 -2.43
CA ARG A 140 -12.79 -9.79 -3.60
C ARG A 140 -11.73 -8.76 -3.21
N ALA A 141 -10.50 -8.93 -3.68
CA ALA A 141 -9.48 -7.90 -3.55
C ALA A 141 -9.80 -6.67 -4.44
N LEU A 142 -9.74 -5.49 -3.87
CA LEU A 142 -9.99 -4.20 -4.53
C LEU A 142 -8.70 -3.45 -4.82
N ALA A 143 -7.74 -3.51 -3.90
CA ALA A 143 -6.43 -2.92 -4.09
C ALA A 143 -5.38 -3.71 -3.29
N ARG A 144 -4.13 -3.66 -3.77
CA ARG A 144 -2.97 -4.23 -3.08
C ARG A 144 -1.85 -3.23 -3.04
N ALA A 145 -1.10 -3.25 -1.96
CA ALA A 145 0.07 -2.40 -1.81
C ALA A 145 1.27 -3.21 -1.31
N ARG A 146 2.44 -2.82 -1.79
CA ARG A 146 3.74 -3.22 -1.23
C ARG A 146 4.52 -1.96 -0.90
N VAL A 147 4.94 -1.85 0.35
CA VAL A 147 5.71 -0.70 0.80
C VAL A 147 7.03 -1.13 1.42
N VAL A 148 8.06 -0.33 1.21
CA VAL A 148 9.35 -0.45 1.88
C VAL A 148 9.48 0.73 2.82
N LEU A 149 9.63 0.44 4.10
CA LEU A 149 9.84 1.41 5.15
C LEU A 149 11.26 1.29 5.67
N VAL A 150 11.89 2.42 5.96
CA VAL A 150 13.25 2.48 6.49
C VAL A 150 13.21 3.11 7.88
N PHE A 151 13.79 2.43 8.86
CA PHE A 151 14.01 2.98 10.20
C PHE A 151 15.08 4.06 10.12
N PHE A 152 14.80 5.19 10.75
CA PHE A 152 15.54 6.41 10.56
C PHE A 152 15.79 7.13 11.88
N ASP A 153 17.03 7.53 12.11
CA ASP A 153 17.40 8.38 13.23
C ASP A 153 17.28 9.86 12.82
N GLY A 154 16.27 10.55 13.35
CA GLY A 154 16.01 11.96 13.05
C GLY A 154 17.14 12.90 13.47
N ARG A 155 18.00 12.51 14.43
CA ARG A 155 19.13 13.31 14.89
C ARG A 155 20.31 13.24 13.93
N THR A 156 20.64 12.02 13.45
CA THR A 156 21.78 11.78 12.53
C THR A 156 21.40 11.88 11.06
N GLN A 157 20.10 11.92 10.76
CA GLN A 157 19.54 11.93 9.40
C GLN A 157 20.00 10.71 8.59
N ARG A 158 20.09 9.54 9.23
CA ARG A 158 20.58 8.30 8.60
C ARG A 158 19.67 7.11 8.91
N PRO A 159 19.63 6.11 8.02
CA PRO A 159 19.01 4.83 8.32
C PRO A 159 19.68 4.18 9.53
N THR A 160 18.89 3.63 10.43
CA THR A 160 19.37 2.98 11.65
C THR A 160 18.67 1.66 11.89
N GLU A 161 19.29 0.80 12.69
CA GLU A 161 18.67 -0.46 13.10
C GLU A 161 17.65 -0.18 14.22
N PRO A 162 16.48 -0.83 14.19
CA PRO A 162 15.56 -0.75 15.31
C PRO A 162 16.18 -1.41 16.56
N PRO A 163 15.75 -1.00 17.78
CA PRO A 163 16.14 -1.67 19.00
C PRO A 163 15.91 -3.19 18.93
N ALA A 164 16.80 -3.98 19.55
CA ALA A 164 16.79 -5.42 19.41
C ALA A 164 15.44 -6.05 19.76
N ASP A 165 14.78 -5.60 20.85
CA ASP A 165 13.48 -6.10 21.27
C ASP A 165 12.39 -5.77 20.25
N TYR A 166 12.43 -4.57 19.66
CA TYR A 166 11.48 -4.19 18.62
C TYR A 166 11.72 -4.97 17.33
N ARG A 167 13.00 -5.16 16.97
CA ARG A 167 13.37 -5.99 15.82
C ARG A 167 12.89 -7.44 15.97
N GLN A 168 13.00 -8.01 17.18
CA GLN A 168 12.48 -9.35 17.44
C GLN A 168 10.98 -9.44 17.24
N ARG A 169 10.20 -8.47 17.74
CA ARG A 169 8.74 -8.40 17.50
C ARG A 169 8.38 -8.34 16.01
N LEU A 170 9.16 -7.59 15.22
CA LEU A 170 8.97 -7.54 13.75
C LEU A 170 9.25 -8.91 13.11
N LEU A 171 10.28 -9.63 13.58
CA LEU A 171 10.60 -10.97 13.12
C LEU A 171 9.53 -12.00 13.52
N ASP A 172 8.99 -11.90 14.74
CA ASP A 172 7.91 -12.76 15.20
C ASP A 172 6.61 -12.53 14.40
N ALA A 173 6.38 -11.28 13.95
CA ALA A 173 5.26 -10.92 13.10
C ALA A 173 5.45 -11.25 11.60
N LEU A 174 6.63 -11.70 11.22
CA LEU A 174 6.94 -12.10 9.84
C LEU A 174 6.18 -13.38 9.45
N GLY A 175 5.86 -14.24 10.39
CA GLY A 175 5.01 -15.44 10.27
C GLY A 175 5.57 -16.53 9.40
#